data_89e884444a2aa8c47cf5603634cb766b
#
_entry.id   89e884444a2aa8c47cf5603634cb766b
#
_cell.length_a   1.000
_cell.length_b   1.000
_cell.length_c   1.000
_cell.angle_alpha   90.00
_cell.angle_beta   90.00
_cell.angle_gamma   90.00
#
_symmetry.space_group_name_H-M   'P 1'
#
loop_
_entity.id
_entity.type
_entity.pdbx_description
1 polymer ?
#
loop_
_entity_poly.entity_id
_entity_poly.type
_entity_poly.pdbx_seq_one_letter_code
_entity_poly.pdbx_strand_id
1 'polypeptide(L)'
;MIYTEAFQNYLHSPAFLKPLGLEAAPDFAPLGQGEYNVNYTFDHPDGRKLVLRINRGSQMHLDDQIGYEFSALKALEPSGRTPKALFCDSVMNCLVMEHLPGRPLRYETDMEAAAEIFADIHALPPVPGLIEPENPLQAIIDECRQMVSHYYEWEQADSEVIRLLETLEKEISSKDLTAPAGLRKCIVNTEVNSGNFLINPGGRSFLINWEKPLISEPAQDLGHFLVPTTTFWKTDVILKPEEIRHFVRCYERAVAGRFETASLSERLSLYFTVTCLRGVTWCAMAYRQYCQPGRELRNEDTFTKLKSYLDPAFLRNLLDNYVRKDFLA
;
A
#
# COMPACT_ATOMS: atom_id res chain seq x y z
N MET A 1 0.52 -5.26 27.97
CA MET A 1 -0.30 -6.46 27.61
C MET A 1 -1.16 -6.02 26.42
N ILE A 2 -0.97 -6.62 25.26
CA ILE A 2 -1.55 -6.15 23.97
C ILE A 2 -2.98 -6.69 23.79
N TYR A 3 -3.41 -7.67 24.56
CA TYR A 3 -4.71 -8.30 24.47
C TYR A 3 -5.57 -7.98 25.67
N THR A 4 -6.86 -7.75 25.42
CA THR A 4 -7.87 -7.77 26.50
C THR A 4 -7.99 -9.20 27.04
N GLU A 5 -8.42 -9.36 28.29
CA GLU A 5 -8.69 -10.69 28.88
C GLU A 5 -9.70 -11.48 28.03
N ALA A 6 -10.71 -10.80 27.49
CA ALA A 6 -11.69 -11.41 26.58
C ALA A 6 -11.03 -12.02 25.31
N PHE A 7 -10.06 -11.33 24.71
CA PHE A 7 -9.36 -11.84 23.55
C PHE A 7 -8.42 -13.01 23.91
N GLN A 8 -7.77 -12.95 25.08
CA GLN A 8 -6.98 -14.08 25.58
C GLN A 8 -7.85 -15.33 25.77
N ASN A 9 -9.03 -15.17 26.40
CA ASN A 9 -9.98 -16.29 26.55
C ASN A 9 -10.47 -16.82 25.20
N TYR A 10 -10.68 -15.93 24.22
CA TYR A 10 -11.05 -16.34 22.87
C TYR A 10 -9.97 -17.21 22.20
N LEU A 11 -8.69 -16.89 22.32
CA LEU A 11 -7.59 -17.69 21.74
C LEU A 11 -7.55 -19.13 22.31
N HIS A 12 -8.08 -19.37 23.50
CA HIS A 12 -8.23 -20.69 24.12
C HIS A 12 -9.58 -21.35 23.82
N SER A 13 -10.47 -20.68 23.10
CA SER A 13 -11.81 -21.18 22.82
C SER A 13 -11.86 -22.14 21.62
N PRO A 14 -12.86 -23.03 21.57
CA PRO A 14 -13.10 -23.85 20.38
C PRO A 14 -13.39 -23.05 19.11
N ALA A 15 -13.85 -21.79 19.22
CA ALA A 15 -14.13 -20.93 18.08
C ALA A 15 -12.85 -20.53 17.34
N PHE A 16 -11.73 -20.35 18.06
CA PHE A 16 -10.43 -20.09 17.46
C PHE A 16 -9.69 -21.39 17.10
N LEU A 17 -9.68 -22.37 18.00
CA LEU A 17 -8.82 -23.55 17.87
C LEU A 17 -9.29 -24.52 16.77
N LYS A 18 -10.59 -24.85 16.73
CA LYS A 18 -11.11 -25.88 15.80
C LYS A 18 -10.91 -25.56 14.32
N PRO A 19 -11.21 -24.31 13.82
CA PRO A 19 -11.00 -23.99 12.42
C PRO A 19 -9.54 -24.09 11.98
N LEU A 20 -8.61 -23.92 12.92
CA LEU A 20 -7.17 -24.02 12.69
C LEU A 20 -6.60 -25.41 12.93
N GLY A 21 -7.40 -26.38 13.42
CA GLY A 21 -6.92 -27.72 13.75
C GLY A 21 -5.98 -27.76 14.95
N LEU A 22 -6.14 -26.79 15.87
CA LEU A 22 -5.32 -26.69 17.10
C LEU A 22 -6.01 -27.40 18.28
N GLU A 23 -5.24 -28.11 19.10
CA GLU A 23 -5.73 -28.70 20.33
C GLU A 23 -5.63 -27.75 21.54
N ALA A 24 -4.67 -26.83 21.48
CA ALA A 24 -4.44 -25.79 22.51
C ALA A 24 -3.94 -24.52 21.86
N ALA A 25 -4.09 -23.37 22.56
CA ALA A 25 -3.55 -22.10 22.11
C ALA A 25 -2.01 -22.17 22.02
N PRO A 26 -1.43 -21.80 20.88
CA PRO A 26 0.01 -21.77 20.71
C PRO A 26 0.63 -20.55 21.42
N ASP A 27 1.95 -20.54 21.56
CA ASP A 27 2.70 -19.37 22.00
C ASP A 27 2.78 -18.35 20.88
N PHE A 28 2.39 -17.10 21.17
CA PHE A 28 2.41 -15.99 20.22
C PHE A 28 3.63 -15.09 20.44
N ALA A 29 4.49 -14.98 19.42
CA ALA A 29 5.63 -14.06 19.41
C ALA A 29 5.29 -12.79 18.63
N PRO A 30 5.58 -11.57 19.14
CA PRO A 30 5.37 -10.33 18.37
C PRO A 30 6.13 -10.36 17.03
N LEU A 31 5.44 -9.99 15.94
CA LEU A 31 6.05 -9.88 14.62
C LEU A 31 6.23 -8.41 14.21
N GLY A 32 5.22 -7.59 14.45
CA GLY A 32 5.25 -6.17 14.10
C GLY A 32 3.91 -5.49 14.36
N GLN A 33 3.96 -4.16 14.40
CA GLN A 33 2.80 -3.30 14.60
C GLN A 33 2.77 -2.23 13.52
N GLY A 34 1.63 -2.11 12.84
CA GLY A 34 1.26 -0.99 11.99
C GLY A 34 0.39 0.01 12.74
N GLU A 35 -0.24 0.92 12.01
CA GLU A 35 -1.13 1.92 12.59
C GLU A 35 -2.44 1.29 13.08
N TYR A 36 -2.99 0.37 12.30
CA TYR A 36 -4.29 -0.27 12.57
C TYR A 36 -4.19 -1.77 12.88
N ASN A 37 -3.02 -2.39 12.69
CA ASN A 37 -2.86 -3.83 12.85
C ASN A 37 -1.69 -4.18 13.78
N VAL A 38 -1.89 -5.20 14.61
CA VAL A 38 -0.81 -5.84 15.37
C VAL A 38 -0.69 -7.27 14.89
N ASN A 39 0.55 -7.70 14.60
CA ASN A 39 0.82 -9.02 14.06
C ASN A 39 1.68 -9.82 15.02
N TYR A 40 1.34 -11.10 15.14
CA TYR A 40 2.07 -12.10 15.92
C TYR A 40 2.37 -13.31 15.06
N THR A 41 3.47 -13.99 15.32
CA THR A 41 3.73 -15.31 14.74
C THR A 41 3.48 -16.41 15.76
N PHE A 42 3.12 -17.58 15.28
CA PHE A 42 3.06 -18.82 16.05
C PHE A 42 3.40 -20.03 15.19
N ASP A 43 3.87 -21.09 15.80
CA ASP A 43 4.16 -22.34 15.13
C ASP A 43 2.94 -23.26 15.21
N HIS A 44 2.50 -23.76 14.05
CA HIS A 44 1.41 -24.70 13.94
C HIS A 44 1.93 -26.14 14.10
N PRO A 45 1.17 -27.09 14.72
CA PRO A 45 1.63 -28.48 14.94
C PRO A 45 2.04 -29.24 13.69
N ASP A 46 1.56 -28.82 12.50
CA ASP A 46 1.96 -29.43 11.22
C ASP A 46 3.30 -28.88 10.66
N GLY A 47 4.01 -28.04 11.42
CA GLY A 47 5.32 -27.49 11.08
C GLY A 47 5.27 -26.16 10.32
N ARG A 48 4.08 -25.63 9.99
CA ARG A 48 3.94 -24.31 9.38
C ARG A 48 4.10 -23.21 10.42
N LYS A 49 4.72 -22.10 10.02
CA LYS A 49 4.67 -20.84 10.77
C LYS A 49 3.53 -19.98 10.25
N LEU A 50 2.72 -19.45 11.15
CA LEU A 50 1.53 -18.66 10.83
C LEU A 50 1.62 -17.27 11.45
N VAL A 51 0.81 -16.36 10.91
CA VAL A 51 0.65 -15.00 11.43
C VAL A 51 -0.78 -14.83 11.92
N LEU A 52 -0.93 -14.40 13.17
CA LEU A 52 -2.17 -13.86 13.72
C LEU A 52 -2.12 -12.33 13.58
N ARG A 53 -3.00 -11.76 12.76
CA ARG A 53 -3.25 -10.33 12.66
C ARG A 53 -4.46 -9.95 13.48
N ILE A 54 -4.32 -8.90 14.29
CA ILE A 54 -5.42 -8.31 15.07
C ILE A 54 -5.61 -6.89 14.57
N ASN A 55 -6.80 -6.60 14.08
CA ASN A 55 -7.16 -5.27 13.58
C ASN A 55 -7.76 -4.40 14.70
N ARG A 56 -7.45 -3.10 14.69
CA ARG A 56 -7.91 -2.11 15.67
C ARG A 56 -8.60 -0.91 15.03
N GLY A 57 -8.77 -0.93 13.73
CA GLY A 57 -9.41 0.17 13.02
C GLY A 57 -9.32 0.00 11.51
N SER A 58 -9.96 0.91 10.78
CA SER A 58 -9.98 0.93 9.33
C SER A 58 -9.68 2.33 8.81
N GLN A 59 -8.66 2.45 7.96
CA GLN A 59 -8.41 3.69 7.24
C GLN A 59 -9.45 3.90 6.12
N MET A 60 -10.07 2.81 5.66
CA MET A 60 -11.12 2.85 4.65
C MET A 60 -12.53 3.03 5.26
N HIS A 61 -12.62 3.20 6.59
CA HIS A 61 -13.88 3.32 7.32
C HIS A 61 -14.84 2.14 7.09
N LEU A 62 -14.29 0.93 6.96
CA LEU A 62 -15.05 -0.31 6.80
C LEU A 62 -15.54 -0.82 8.15
N ASP A 63 -16.78 -1.33 8.18
CA ASP A 63 -17.33 -1.99 9.37
C ASP A 63 -16.66 -3.34 9.65
N ASP A 64 -16.28 -4.07 8.59
CA ASP A 64 -15.56 -5.34 8.66
C ASP A 64 -14.25 -5.29 7.85
N GLN A 65 -13.23 -4.65 8.43
CA GLN A 65 -11.89 -4.52 7.82
C GLN A 65 -11.21 -5.88 7.63
N ILE A 66 -11.36 -6.77 8.59
CA ILE A 66 -10.70 -8.10 8.57
C ILE A 66 -11.35 -9.02 7.54
N GLY A 67 -12.67 -9.06 7.46
CA GLY A 67 -13.38 -9.82 6.43
C GLY A 67 -13.10 -9.31 5.02
N TYR A 68 -12.93 -8.00 4.87
CA TYR A 68 -12.54 -7.38 3.61
C TYR A 68 -11.13 -7.84 3.17
N GLU A 69 -10.13 -7.75 4.05
CA GLU A 69 -8.76 -8.22 3.78
C GLU A 69 -8.72 -9.73 3.50
N PHE A 70 -9.46 -10.53 4.30
CA PHE A 70 -9.57 -11.98 4.10
C PHE A 70 -10.12 -12.32 2.71
N SER A 71 -11.18 -11.64 2.27
CA SER A 71 -11.81 -11.86 0.97
C SER A 71 -10.84 -11.54 -0.18
N ALA A 72 -10.08 -10.45 -0.07
CA ALA A 72 -9.06 -10.09 -1.04
C ALA A 72 -7.93 -11.12 -1.10
N LEU A 73 -7.40 -11.57 0.04
CA LEU A 73 -6.36 -12.59 0.09
C LEU A 73 -6.83 -13.92 -0.50
N LYS A 74 -8.10 -14.31 -0.26
CA LYS A 74 -8.69 -15.50 -0.89
C LYS A 74 -8.77 -15.39 -2.41
N ALA A 75 -9.16 -14.22 -2.92
CA ALA A 75 -9.22 -13.95 -4.35
C ALA A 75 -7.83 -13.95 -5.01
N LEU A 76 -6.80 -13.54 -4.28
CA LEU A 76 -5.43 -13.43 -4.74
C LEU A 76 -4.61 -14.74 -4.58
N GLU A 77 -5.13 -15.73 -3.86
CA GLU A 77 -4.43 -17.01 -3.63
C GLU A 77 -3.92 -17.68 -4.92
N PRO A 78 -4.69 -17.67 -6.05
CA PRO A 78 -4.21 -18.26 -7.32
C PRO A 78 -2.96 -17.62 -7.90
N SER A 79 -2.63 -16.36 -7.56
CA SER A 79 -1.36 -15.73 -7.98
C SER A 79 -0.14 -16.44 -7.39
N GLY A 80 -0.30 -17.03 -6.20
CA GLY A 80 0.79 -17.55 -5.40
C GLY A 80 1.78 -16.47 -4.96
N ARG A 81 1.38 -15.19 -4.97
CA ARG A 81 2.22 -14.03 -4.64
C ARG A 81 1.80 -13.33 -3.34
N THR A 82 0.82 -13.88 -2.63
CA THR A 82 0.28 -13.32 -1.38
C THR A 82 0.25 -14.38 -0.28
N PRO A 83 0.17 -14.01 1.00
CA PRO A 83 -0.08 -14.97 2.07
C PRO A 83 -1.42 -15.68 1.84
N LYS A 84 -1.47 -16.99 2.08
CA LYS A 84 -2.75 -17.69 2.13
C LYS A 84 -3.48 -17.34 3.42
N ALA A 85 -4.70 -16.84 3.29
CA ALA A 85 -5.58 -16.62 4.41
C ALA A 85 -6.24 -17.94 4.85
N LEU A 86 -6.09 -18.29 6.12
CA LEU A 86 -6.53 -19.58 6.66
C LEU A 86 -7.82 -19.46 7.48
N PHE A 87 -7.96 -18.42 8.27
CA PHE A 87 -9.07 -18.19 9.18
C PHE A 87 -9.33 -16.71 9.37
N CYS A 88 -10.60 -16.33 9.54
CA CYS A 88 -11.03 -14.97 9.82
C CYS A 88 -12.17 -15.01 10.84
N ASP A 89 -12.14 -14.10 11.81
CA ASP A 89 -13.24 -13.82 12.74
C ASP A 89 -13.47 -12.31 12.81
N SER A 90 -14.54 -11.85 12.14
CA SER A 90 -14.90 -10.42 12.07
C SER A 90 -15.38 -9.87 13.41
N VAL A 91 -15.94 -10.71 14.29
CA VAL A 91 -16.39 -10.29 15.64
C VAL A 91 -15.18 -10.01 16.53
N MET A 92 -14.18 -10.85 16.43
CA MET A 92 -12.93 -10.73 17.20
C MET A 92 -11.88 -9.87 16.47
N ASN A 93 -12.18 -9.37 15.27
CA ASN A 93 -11.30 -8.57 14.44
C ASN A 93 -9.92 -9.23 14.22
N CYS A 94 -9.90 -10.52 13.91
CA CYS A 94 -8.64 -11.24 13.71
C CYS A 94 -8.62 -12.10 12.45
N LEU A 95 -7.42 -12.24 11.88
CA LEU A 95 -7.11 -12.98 10.65
C LEU A 95 -5.88 -13.86 10.92
N VAL A 96 -5.95 -15.13 10.54
CA VAL A 96 -4.79 -16.03 10.51
C VAL A 96 -4.39 -16.32 9.07
N MET A 97 -3.11 -16.16 8.77
CA MET A 97 -2.54 -16.35 7.45
C MET A 97 -1.14 -16.97 7.51
N GLU A 98 -0.63 -17.44 6.37
CA GLU A 98 0.74 -17.94 6.26
C GLU A 98 1.78 -16.88 6.65
N HIS A 99 2.81 -17.32 7.37
CA HIS A 99 4.04 -16.53 7.50
C HIS A 99 4.93 -16.80 6.29
N LEU A 100 5.21 -15.77 5.52
CA LEU A 100 6.04 -15.87 4.33
C LEU A 100 7.48 -15.44 4.62
N PRO A 101 8.48 -16.17 4.12
CA PRO A 101 9.88 -15.79 4.23
C PRO A 101 10.24 -14.70 3.22
N GLY A 102 11.31 -13.98 3.46
CA GLY A 102 11.87 -13.02 2.54
C GLY A 102 12.45 -11.79 3.24
N ARG A 103 13.18 -11.00 2.49
CA ARG A 103 13.67 -9.68 2.90
C ARG A 103 12.91 -8.56 2.19
N PRO A 104 12.90 -7.33 2.73
CA PRO A 104 12.36 -6.19 2.01
C PRO A 104 13.03 -6.00 0.64
N LEU A 105 12.27 -5.44 -0.30
CA LEU A 105 12.73 -5.12 -1.65
C LEU A 105 13.83 -4.04 -1.63
N ARG A 106 14.79 -4.19 -2.54
CA ARG A 106 15.79 -3.18 -2.87
C ARG A 106 15.55 -2.71 -4.31
N TYR A 107 15.30 -1.44 -4.49
CA TYR A 107 15.01 -0.88 -5.81
C TYR A 107 16.15 -1.08 -6.82
N GLU A 108 17.41 -1.12 -6.33
CA GLU A 108 18.61 -1.27 -7.16
C GLU A 108 18.74 -2.67 -7.78
N THR A 109 18.14 -3.69 -7.18
CA THR A 109 18.41 -5.10 -7.57
C THR A 109 17.16 -5.94 -7.83
N ASP A 110 16.00 -5.53 -7.36
CA ASP A 110 14.84 -6.43 -7.29
C ASP A 110 13.66 -5.98 -8.18
N MET A 111 13.89 -5.03 -9.10
CA MET A 111 12.83 -4.47 -9.96
C MET A 111 12.16 -5.54 -10.86
N GLU A 112 12.92 -6.49 -11.37
CA GLU A 112 12.36 -7.59 -12.19
C GLU A 112 11.47 -8.50 -11.35
N ALA A 113 11.89 -8.84 -10.13
CA ALA A 113 11.08 -9.64 -9.22
C ALA A 113 9.77 -8.92 -8.82
N ALA A 114 9.82 -7.59 -8.60
CA ALA A 114 8.62 -6.79 -8.36
C ALA A 114 7.68 -6.80 -9.58
N ALA A 115 8.21 -6.66 -10.77
CA ALA A 115 7.43 -6.70 -12.02
C ALA A 115 6.70 -8.05 -12.20
N GLU A 116 7.37 -9.17 -11.89
CA GLU A 116 6.76 -10.51 -11.92
C GLU A 116 5.65 -10.67 -10.86
N ILE A 117 5.88 -10.16 -9.65
CA ILE A 117 4.87 -10.20 -8.58
C ILE A 117 3.61 -9.45 -9.03
N PHE A 118 3.75 -8.23 -9.53
CA PHE A 118 2.63 -7.44 -10.04
C PHE A 118 1.94 -8.14 -11.22
N ALA A 119 2.70 -8.70 -12.15
CA ALA A 119 2.16 -9.38 -13.33
C ALA A 119 1.28 -10.58 -12.93
N ASP A 120 1.71 -11.39 -11.96
CA ASP A 120 0.96 -12.55 -11.50
C ASP A 120 -0.33 -12.12 -10.75
N ILE A 121 -0.28 -11.04 -9.97
CA ILE A 121 -1.43 -10.48 -9.26
C ILE A 121 -2.41 -9.83 -10.24
N HIS A 122 -1.94 -8.93 -11.11
CA HIS A 122 -2.78 -8.18 -12.04
C HIS A 122 -3.38 -9.04 -13.16
N ALA A 123 -2.84 -10.23 -13.40
CA ALA A 123 -3.45 -11.18 -14.32
C ALA A 123 -4.74 -11.81 -13.79
N LEU A 124 -4.97 -11.78 -12.48
CA LEU A 124 -6.22 -12.29 -11.91
C LEU A 124 -7.40 -11.37 -12.23
N PRO A 125 -8.61 -11.94 -12.42
CA PRO A 125 -9.80 -11.12 -12.61
C PRO A 125 -10.21 -10.42 -11.30
N PRO A 126 -10.91 -9.28 -11.38
CA PRO A 126 -11.53 -8.68 -10.23
C PRO A 126 -12.63 -9.59 -9.65
N VAL A 127 -12.89 -9.45 -8.35
CA VAL A 127 -13.92 -10.23 -7.64
C VAL A 127 -14.95 -9.31 -7.01
N PRO A 128 -16.22 -9.76 -6.88
CA PRO A 128 -17.24 -9.00 -6.16
C PRO A 128 -16.87 -8.77 -4.69
N GLY A 129 -17.37 -7.67 -4.13
CA GLY A 129 -17.22 -7.35 -2.70
C GLY A 129 -16.04 -6.45 -2.35
N LEU A 130 -15.12 -6.22 -3.28
CA LEU A 130 -14.09 -5.18 -3.11
C LEU A 130 -14.60 -3.84 -3.68
N ILE A 131 -14.14 -2.75 -3.04
CA ILE A 131 -14.49 -1.40 -3.48
C ILE A 131 -13.91 -1.15 -4.88
N GLU A 132 -14.75 -0.68 -5.79
CA GLU A 132 -14.40 -0.27 -7.14
C GLU A 132 -14.78 1.20 -7.32
N PRO A 133 -13.85 2.14 -7.21
CA PRO A 133 -14.12 3.55 -7.47
C PRO A 133 -14.56 3.77 -8.92
N GLU A 134 -15.59 4.60 -9.15
CA GLU A 134 -16.03 4.96 -10.50
C GLU A 134 -14.93 5.63 -11.30
N ASN A 135 -14.23 6.57 -10.67
CA ASN A 135 -13.02 7.19 -11.20
C ASN A 135 -11.90 7.13 -10.13
N PRO A 136 -10.98 6.16 -10.19
CA PRO A 136 -9.95 5.98 -9.18
C PRO A 136 -8.99 7.18 -9.06
N LEU A 137 -8.64 7.83 -10.19
CA LEU A 137 -7.76 9.01 -10.18
C LEU A 137 -8.42 10.18 -9.45
N GLN A 138 -9.70 10.45 -9.73
CA GLN A 138 -10.45 11.50 -9.05
C GLN A 138 -10.63 11.19 -7.56
N ALA A 139 -10.89 9.94 -7.21
CA ALA A 139 -11.02 9.52 -5.81
C ALA A 139 -9.73 9.78 -5.01
N ILE A 140 -8.55 9.54 -5.61
CA ILE A 140 -7.28 9.86 -4.97
C ILE A 140 -7.10 11.38 -4.81
N ILE A 141 -7.49 12.19 -5.80
CA ILE A 141 -7.41 13.67 -5.70
C ILE A 141 -8.33 14.17 -4.59
N ASP A 142 -9.53 13.63 -4.47
CA ASP A 142 -10.48 14.03 -3.43
C ASP A 142 -9.98 13.62 -2.03
N GLU A 143 -9.34 12.45 -1.89
CA GLU A 143 -8.61 12.07 -0.67
C GLU A 143 -7.49 13.09 -0.35
N CYS A 144 -6.71 13.51 -1.37
CA CYS A 144 -5.65 14.51 -1.19
C CYS A 144 -6.18 15.84 -0.65
N ARG A 145 -7.31 16.31 -1.19
CA ARG A 145 -7.98 17.55 -0.74
C ARG A 145 -8.42 17.47 0.71
N GLN A 146 -8.99 16.33 1.11
CA GLN A 146 -9.38 16.11 2.51
C GLN A 146 -8.16 16.12 3.43
N MET A 147 -7.08 15.42 3.06
CA MET A 147 -5.87 15.36 3.88
C MET A 147 -5.21 16.73 4.01
N VAL A 148 -5.04 17.48 2.90
CA VAL A 148 -4.30 18.74 2.90
C VAL A 148 -5.07 19.88 3.57
N SER A 149 -6.41 19.86 3.61
CA SER A 149 -7.23 20.87 4.29
C SER A 149 -6.80 21.06 5.74
N HIS A 150 -6.46 19.97 6.42
CA HIS A 150 -5.93 20.04 7.78
C HIS A 150 -4.64 20.85 7.90
N TYR A 151 -3.77 20.82 6.89
CA TYR A 151 -2.55 21.63 6.89
C TYR A 151 -2.83 23.07 6.55
N TYR A 152 -3.70 23.36 5.58
CA TYR A 152 -4.07 24.71 5.16
C TYR A 152 -4.75 25.53 6.27
N GLU A 153 -5.53 24.87 7.13
CA GLU A 153 -6.20 25.50 8.29
C GLU A 153 -5.27 25.73 9.49
N TRP A 154 -4.02 25.30 9.41
CA TRP A 154 -3.10 25.42 10.53
C TRP A 154 -2.35 26.76 10.50
N GLU A 155 -2.48 27.58 11.56
CA GLU A 155 -1.87 28.91 11.65
C GLU A 155 -0.33 28.93 11.50
N GLN A 156 0.34 27.82 11.81
CA GLN A 156 1.80 27.67 11.70
C GLN A 156 2.23 27.02 10.37
N ALA A 157 1.31 26.80 9.43
CA ALA A 157 1.65 26.23 8.14
C ALA A 157 2.55 27.19 7.33
N ASP A 158 3.55 26.63 6.67
CA ASP A 158 4.45 27.40 5.80
C ASP A 158 3.70 27.83 4.52
N SER A 159 3.63 29.13 4.29
CA SER A 159 2.91 29.72 3.14
C SER A 159 3.53 29.34 1.79
N GLU A 160 4.83 29.07 1.73
CA GLU A 160 5.49 28.59 0.51
C GLU A 160 5.12 27.14 0.22
N VAL A 161 5.07 26.30 1.25
CA VAL A 161 4.60 24.92 1.13
C VAL A 161 3.15 24.88 0.66
N ILE A 162 2.24 25.68 1.26
CA ILE A 162 0.84 25.78 0.84
C ILE A 162 0.78 26.10 -0.66
N ARG A 163 1.45 27.15 -1.12
CA ARG A 163 1.44 27.58 -2.53
C ARG A 163 1.95 26.48 -3.47
N LEU A 164 2.97 25.71 -3.06
CA LEU A 164 3.50 24.61 -3.86
C LEU A 164 2.53 23.44 -3.94
N LEU A 165 1.88 23.09 -2.83
CA LEU A 165 0.85 22.04 -2.78
C LEU A 165 -0.37 22.39 -3.63
N GLU A 166 -0.85 23.65 -3.54
CA GLU A 166 -1.93 24.18 -4.40
C GLU A 166 -1.55 24.15 -5.88
N THR A 167 -0.28 24.48 -6.20
CA THR A 167 0.21 24.45 -7.58
C THR A 167 0.25 23.01 -8.10
N LEU A 168 0.77 22.04 -7.29
CA LEU A 168 0.75 20.62 -7.63
C LEU A 168 -0.67 20.13 -7.91
N GLU A 169 -1.61 20.41 -7.00
CA GLU A 169 -3.00 20.01 -7.17
C GLU A 169 -3.62 20.59 -8.44
N LYS A 170 -3.41 21.88 -8.69
CA LYS A 170 -3.95 22.56 -9.88
C LYS A 170 -3.42 21.96 -11.18
N GLU A 171 -2.11 21.74 -11.29
CA GLU A 171 -1.48 21.13 -12.48
C GLU A 171 -1.98 19.71 -12.73
N ILE A 172 -2.14 18.92 -11.67
CA ILE A 172 -2.62 17.54 -11.76
C ILE A 172 -4.11 17.50 -12.12
N SER A 173 -4.94 18.31 -11.46
CA SER A 173 -6.39 18.36 -11.71
C SER A 173 -6.74 18.96 -13.09
N SER A 174 -5.79 19.60 -13.77
CA SER A 174 -5.99 20.11 -15.14
C SER A 174 -5.80 19.03 -16.23
N LYS A 175 -5.28 17.85 -15.86
CA LYS A 175 -5.09 16.73 -16.79
C LYS A 175 -6.41 16.03 -17.09
N ASP A 176 -6.51 15.40 -18.25
CA ASP A 176 -7.64 14.52 -18.56
C ASP A 176 -7.52 13.21 -17.75
N LEU A 177 -8.39 13.06 -16.78
CA LEU A 177 -8.44 11.89 -15.89
C LEU A 177 -9.40 10.81 -16.39
N THR A 178 -10.01 10.99 -17.55
CA THR A 178 -10.99 10.06 -18.11
C THR A 178 -10.34 8.70 -18.40
N ALA A 179 -10.97 7.64 -17.94
CA ALA A 179 -10.52 6.29 -18.23
C ALA A 179 -11.01 5.85 -19.62
N PRO A 180 -10.12 5.36 -20.51
CA PRO A 180 -10.55 4.75 -21.77
C PRO A 180 -11.48 3.55 -21.53
N ALA A 181 -12.41 3.35 -22.46
CA ALA A 181 -13.27 2.16 -22.41
C ALA A 181 -12.44 0.87 -22.55
N GLY A 182 -12.80 -0.17 -21.79
CA GLY A 182 -12.17 -1.50 -21.90
C GLY A 182 -10.84 -1.63 -21.18
N LEU A 183 -10.47 -0.69 -20.31
CA LEU A 183 -9.29 -0.85 -19.45
C LEU A 183 -9.33 -2.15 -18.65
N ARG A 184 -8.17 -2.81 -18.57
CA ARG A 184 -8.00 -3.95 -17.68
C ARG A 184 -8.23 -3.53 -16.22
N LYS A 185 -9.16 -4.19 -15.55
CA LYS A 185 -9.37 -4.09 -14.10
C LYS A 185 -8.81 -5.31 -13.40
N CYS A 186 -8.21 -5.10 -12.26
CA CYS A 186 -7.62 -6.11 -11.40
C CYS A 186 -7.74 -5.68 -9.94
N ILE A 187 -7.34 -6.55 -9.01
CA ILE A 187 -7.16 -6.18 -7.61
C ILE A 187 -5.82 -5.49 -7.47
N VAL A 188 -5.80 -4.28 -6.93
CA VAL A 188 -4.60 -3.49 -6.63
C VAL A 188 -4.39 -3.40 -5.12
N ASN A 189 -3.12 -3.31 -4.68
CA ASN A 189 -2.75 -3.30 -3.26
C ASN A 189 -2.89 -1.90 -2.64
N THR A 190 -2.57 -0.85 -3.39
CA THR A 190 -2.58 0.58 -2.98
C THR A 190 -1.55 1.00 -1.93
N GLU A 191 -0.70 0.08 -1.40
CA GLU A 191 0.36 0.37 -0.43
C GLU A 191 1.68 -0.34 -0.78
N VAL A 192 2.08 -0.25 -2.02
CA VAL A 192 3.20 -0.98 -2.63
C VAL A 192 4.58 -0.36 -2.35
N ASN A 193 4.89 -0.04 -1.10
CA ASN A 193 6.24 0.37 -0.71
C ASN A 193 7.19 -0.84 -0.56
N SER A 194 8.50 -0.61 -0.56
CA SER A 194 9.54 -1.65 -0.50
C SER A 194 9.41 -2.60 0.69
N GLY A 195 8.87 -2.15 1.81
CA GLY A 195 8.68 -2.96 3.03
C GLY A 195 7.55 -3.98 2.91
N ASN A 196 6.64 -3.81 1.95
CA ASN A 196 5.53 -4.73 1.71
C ASN A 196 5.88 -5.86 0.71
N PHE A 197 7.09 -5.86 0.16
CA PHE A 197 7.61 -6.97 -0.65
C PHE A 197 8.51 -7.87 0.18
N LEU A 198 8.36 -9.17 0.00
CA LEU A 198 9.24 -10.19 0.57
C LEU A 198 9.99 -10.87 -0.56
N ILE A 199 11.25 -10.49 -0.75
CA ILE A 199 12.10 -10.98 -1.84
C ILE A 199 12.90 -12.20 -1.38
N ASN A 200 12.77 -13.27 -2.15
CA ASN A 200 13.49 -14.53 -1.97
C ASN A 200 14.32 -14.85 -3.21
N PRO A 201 15.63 -14.60 -3.24
CA PRO A 201 16.45 -14.84 -4.42
C PRO A 201 16.49 -16.30 -4.88
N GLY A 202 16.27 -17.24 -4.00
CA GLY A 202 16.23 -18.69 -4.29
C GLY A 202 14.84 -19.29 -4.37
N GLY A 203 13.78 -18.48 -4.37
CA GLY A 203 12.40 -18.97 -4.32
C GLY A 203 11.38 -17.92 -4.77
N ARG A 204 10.13 -18.21 -4.45
CA ARG A 204 9.03 -17.29 -4.80
C ARG A 204 9.04 -16.07 -3.89
N SER A 205 8.93 -14.89 -4.49
CA SER A 205 8.81 -13.60 -3.81
C SER A 205 7.34 -13.17 -3.75
N PHE A 206 6.98 -12.30 -2.78
CA PHE A 206 5.59 -12.02 -2.42
C PHE A 206 5.35 -10.54 -2.19
N LEU A 207 4.08 -10.13 -2.30
CA LEU A 207 3.54 -8.84 -1.85
C LEU A 207 2.59 -9.10 -0.69
N ILE A 208 2.82 -8.42 0.43
CA ILE A 208 2.05 -8.53 1.67
C ILE A 208 1.29 -7.23 1.97
N ASN A 209 0.58 -7.22 3.10
CA ASN A 209 -0.18 -6.06 3.57
C ASN A 209 -1.34 -5.67 2.65
N TRP A 210 -2.36 -6.51 2.64
CA TRP A 210 -3.56 -6.38 1.80
C TRP A 210 -4.74 -5.78 2.58
N GLU A 211 -4.50 -4.78 3.40
CA GLU A 211 -5.55 -4.14 4.20
C GLU A 211 -6.39 -3.12 3.42
N LYS A 212 -5.89 -2.61 2.28
CA LYS A 212 -6.57 -1.60 1.46
C LYS A 212 -6.67 -1.96 -0.03
N PRO A 213 -7.03 -3.20 -0.39
CA PRO A 213 -7.16 -3.56 -1.80
C PRO A 213 -8.38 -2.87 -2.43
N LEU A 214 -8.26 -2.54 -3.71
CA LEU A 214 -9.34 -1.99 -4.53
C LEU A 214 -9.44 -2.76 -5.84
N ILE A 215 -10.59 -2.64 -6.52
CA ILE A 215 -10.68 -2.94 -7.95
C ILE A 215 -10.29 -1.68 -8.71
N SER A 216 -9.20 -1.76 -9.46
CA SER A 216 -8.71 -0.67 -10.28
C SER A 216 -7.88 -1.21 -11.45
N GLU A 217 -7.11 -0.34 -12.10
CA GLU A 217 -6.23 -0.70 -13.19
C GLU A 217 -4.78 -0.93 -12.70
N PRO A 218 -3.99 -1.77 -13.38
CA PRO A 218 -2.60 -2.06 -13.00
C PRO A 218 -1.73 -0.81 -12.79
N ALA A 219 -1.98 0.24 -13.57
CA ALA A 219 -1.24 1.50 -13.51
C ALA A 219 -1.30 2.17 -12.13
N GLN A 220 -2.32 1.91 -11.31
CA GLN A 220 -2.42 2.46 -9.96
C GLN A 220 -1.32 1.93 -9.04
N ASP A 221 -1.12 0.61 -8.99
CA ASP A 221 -0.05 0.02 -8.19
C ASP A 221 1.33 0.36 -8.75
N LEU A 222 1.49 0.32 -10.08
CA LEU A 222 2.78 0.63 -10.71
C LEU A 222 3.17 2.10 -10.49
N GLY A 223 2.23 3.03 -10.63
CA GLY A 223 2.45 4.45 -10.32
C GLY A 223 2.82 4.67 -8.88
N HIS A 224 2.12 4.01 -7.95
CA HIS A 224 2.44 4.08 -6.52
C HIS A 224 3.82 3.49 -6.20
N PHE A 225 4.19 2.37 -6.79
CA PHE A 225 5.47 1.70 -6.56
C PHE A 225 6.67 2.54 -7.02
N LEU A 226 6.54 3.26 -8.13
CA LEU A 226 7.66 3.95 -8.79
C LEU A 226 7.83 5.41 -8.34
N VAL A 227 6.81 6.00 -7.74
CA VAL A 227 6.79 7.44 -7.44
C VAL A 227 7.80 7.81 -6.34
N PRO A 228 8.48 8.98 -6.45
CA PRO A 228 9.43 9.44 -5.44
C PRO A 228 8.88 9.47 -4.03
N THR A 229 7.60 9.81 -3.88
CA THR A 229 6.92 9.85 -2.58
C THR A 229 6.69 8.48 -1.94
N THR A 230 6.90 7.39 -2.67
CA THR A 230 6.88 6.02 -2.15
C THR A 230 8.30 5.49 -1.96
N THR A 231 9.16 5.63 -2.99
CA THR A 231 10.51 5.08 -2.93
C THR A 231 11.34 5.74 -1.85
N PHE A 232 11.23 7.07 -1.69
CA PHE A 232 11.96 7.83 -0.66
C PHE A 232 11.44 7.61 0.77
N TRP A 233 10.21 7.08 0.96
CA TRP A 233 9.61 6.93 2.28
C TRP A 233 10.34 5.92 3.18
N LYS A 234 10.62 4.74 2.66
CA LYS A 234 11.30 3.65 3.41
C LYS A 234 12.78 3.51 3.06
N THR A 235 13.21 4.20 2.02
CA THR A 235 14.61 4.21 1.54
C THR A 235 15.00 5.64 1.23
N ASP A 236 16.22 5.89 0.78
CA ASP A 236 16.65 7.20 0.28
C ASP A 236 16.73 7.21 -1.26
N VAL A 237 16.06 6.26 -1.91
CA VAL A 237 16.07 6.10 -3.37
C VAL A 237 15.03 7.01 -4.02
N ILE A 238 15.44 7.73 -5.05
CA ILE A 238 14.57 8.37 -6.02
C ILE A 238 14.96 7.81 -7.39
N LEU A 239 14.03 7.07 -8.01
CA LEU A 239 14.28 6.40 -9.28
C LEU A 239 14.47 7.42 -10.41
N LYS A 240 15.46 7.17 -11.25
CA LYS A 240 15.69 7.93 -12.46
C LYS A 240 14.71 7.51 -13.57
N PRO A 241 14.42 8.37 -14.55
CA PRO A 241 13.54 8.03 -15.67
C PRO A 241 13.90 6.72 -16.39
N GLU A 242 15.20 6.43 -16.58
CA GLU A 242 15.65 5.18 -17.21
C GLU A 242 15.36 3.94 -16.37
N GLU A 243 15.40 4.05 -15.03
CA GLU A 243 15.07 2.96 -14.11
C GLU A 243 13.56 2.69 -14.11
N ILE A 244 12.76 3.75 -14.16
CA ILE A 244 11.30 3.66 -14.30
C ILE A 244 10.93 2.99 -15.62
N ARG A 245 11.51 3.45 -16.75
CA ARG A 245 11.29 2.83 -18.07
C ARG A 245 11.77 1.39 -18.12
N HIS A 246 12.86 1.06 -17.44
CA HIS A 246 13.34 -0.33 -17.32
C HIS A 246 12.30 -1.21 -16.62
N PHE A 247 11.77 -0.76 -15.49
CA PHE A 247 10.72 -1.49 -14.76
C PHE A 247 9.46 -1.69 -15.61
N VAL A 248 9.00 -0.65 -16.32
CA VAL A 248 7.82 -0.76 -17.20
C VAL A 248 8.03 -1.85 -18.24
N ARG A 249 9.20 -1.89 -18.90
CA ARG A 249 9.54 -2.96 -19.86
C ARG A 249 9.59 -4.36 -19.22
N CYS A 250 10.07 -4.48 -17.97
CA CYS A 250 10.06 -5.74 -17.24
C CYS A 250 8.62 -6.20 -16.98
N TYR A 251 7.76 -5.28 -16.56
CA TYR A 251 6.35 -5.55 -16.31
C TYR A 251 5.61 -5.94 -17.62
N GLU A 252 5.77 -5.19 -18.70
CA GLU A 252 5.18 -5.51 -20.01
C GLU A 252 5.59 -6.89 -20.51
N ARG A 253 6.87 -7.26 -20.36
CA ARG A 253 7.33 -8.63 -20.66
C ARG A 253 6.67 -9.68 -19.78
N ALA A 254 6.52 -9.41 -18.49
CA ALA A 254 5.94 -10.35 -17.52
C ALA A 254 4.44 -10.58 -17.76
N VAL A 255 3.70 -9.59 -18.27
CA VAL A 255 2.27 -9.73 -18.61
C VAL A 255 2.00 -10.12 -20.05
N ALA A 256 3.03 -10.23 -20.89
CA ALA A 256 2.87 -10.56 -22.31
C ALA A 256 2.05 -11.86 -22.52
N GLY A 257 1.01 -11.78 -23.35
CA GLY A 257 0.08 -12.88 -23.61
C GLY A 257 -0.97 -13.12 -22.50
N ARG A 258 -0.98 -12.34 -21.43
CA ARG A 258 -1.98 -12.42 -20.37
C ARG A 258 -3.08 -11.36 -20.52
N PHE A 259 -2.70 -10.13 -20.86
CA PHE A 259 -3.61 -9.01 -21.16
C PHE A 259 -2.87 -7.87 -21.88
N GLU A 260 -3.65 -6.97 -22.47
CA GLU A 260 -3.12 -5.85 -23.26
C GLU A 260 -2.64 -4.69 -22.37
N THR A 261 -1.53 -4.05 -22.79
CA THR A 261 -0.88 -2.93 -22.08
C THR A 261 -0.80 -1.64 -22.93
N ALA A 262 -1.56 -1.54 -24.01
CA ALA A 262 -1.44 -0.43 -24.97
C ALA A 262 -1.58 0.97 -24.36
N SER A 263 -2.44 1.14 -23.32
CA SER A 263 -2.63 2.41 -22.61
C SER A 263 -1.79 2.54 -21.34
N LEU A 264 -0.92 1.57 -21.05
CA LEU A 264 -0.25 1.51 -19.74
C LEU A 264 0.61 2.74 -19.45
N SER A 265 1.46 3.16 -20.40
CA SER A 265 2.38 4.30 -20.18
C SER A 265 1.63 5.61 -19.92
N GLU A 266 0.57 5.88 -20.68
CA GLU A 266 -0.27 7.08 -20.48
C GLU A 266 -0.94 7.05 -19.10
N ARG A 267 -1.59 5.92 -18.76
CA ARG A 267 -2.26 5.75 -17.46
C ARG A 267 -1.28 5.80 -16.31
N LEU A 268 -0.12 5.16 -16.46
CA LEU A 268 0.94 5.20 -15.47
C LEU A 268 1.43 6.63 -15.18
N SER A 269 1.58 7.47 -16.21
CA SER A 269 1.95 8.88 -16.04
C SER A 269 0.92 9.63 -15.18
N LEU A 270 -0.38 9.38 -15.38
CA LEU A 270 -1.45 9.97 -14.56
C LEU A 270 -1.39 9.49 -13.11
N TYR A 271 -1.36 8.17 -12.87
CA TYR A 271 -1.28 7.62 -11.51
C TYR A 271 -0.02 8.05 -10.77
N PHE A 272 1.11 8.13 -11.47
CA PHE A 272 2.35 8.60 -10.90
C PHE A 272 2.19 10.03 -10.37
N THR A 273 1.64 10.96 -11.18
CA THR A 273 1.47 12.36 -10.77
C THR A 273 0.47 12.50 -9.62
N VAL A 274 -0.65 11.78 -9.67
CA VAL A 274 -1.68 11.81 -8.62
C VAL A 274 -1.13 11.20 -7.31
N THR A 275 -0.31 10.16 -7.39
CA THR A 275 0.33 9.56 -6.21
C THR A 275 1.43 10.46 -5.64
N CYS A 276 2.13 11.26 -6.45
CA CYS A 276 3.00 12.33 -5.94
C CYS A 276 2.22 13.28 -5.02
N LEU A 277 1.06 13.74 -5.47
CA LEU A 277 0.19 14.61 -4.68
C LEU A 277 -0.26 13.92 -3.39
N ARG A 278 -0.71 12.67 -3.49
CA ARG A 278 -1.16 11.88 -2.33
C ARG A 278 -0.07 11.76 -1.26
N GLY A 279 1.16 11.48 -1.66
CA GLY A 279 2.27 11.36 -0.72
C GLY A 279 2.58 12.65 0.03
N VAL A 280 2.62 13.80 -0.67
CA VAL A 280 2.95 15.08 -0.02
C VAL A 280 1.77 15.63 0.79
N THR A 281 0.52 15.42 0.39
CA THR A 281 -0.67 15.86 1.16
C THR A 281 -0.84 15.03 2.42
N TRP A 282 -0.57 13.72 2.37
CA TRP A 282 -0.50 12.87 3.56
C TRP A 282 0.60 13.34 4.52
N CYS A 283 1.79 13.66 4.00
CA CYS A 283 2.88 14.19 4.83
C CYS A 283 2.52 15.53 5.47
N ALA A 284 1.81 16.41 4.76
CA ALA A 284 1.35 17.69 5.31
C ALA A 284 0.37 17.50 6.46
N MET A 285 -0.63 16.61 6.29
CA MET A 285 -1.56 16.24 7.35
C MET A 285 -0.83 15.65 8.57
N ALA A 286 0.02 14.66 8.33
CA ALA A 286 0.76 13.98 9.38
C ALA A 286 1.71 14.94 10.12
N TYR A 287 2.38 15.85 9.40
CA TYR A 287 3.26 16.84 9.99
C TYR A 287 2.53 17.76 10.98
N ARG A 288 1.34 18.29 10.60
CA ARG A 288 0.48 19.03 11.53
C ARG A 288 0.16 18.22 12.78
N GLN A 289 -0.24 16.94 12.62
CA GLN A 289 -0.55 16.05 13.74
C GLN A 289 0.67 15.84 14.66
N TYR A 290 1.87 15.71 14.09
CA TYR A 290 3.12 15.58 14.86
C TYR A 290 3.50 16.85 15.62
N CYS A 291 3.08 18.01 15.15
CA CYS A 291 3.33 19.30 15.79
C CYS A 291 2.29 19.65 16.88
N GLN A 292 1.21 18.87 17.04
CA GLN A 292 0.20 19.14 18.07
C GLN A 292 0.76 18.91 19.49
N PRO A 293 0.41 19.76 20.47
CA PRO A 293 0.78 19.57 21.87
C PRO A 293 0.17 18.27 22.43
N GLY A 294 0.90 17.57 23.30
CA GLY A 294 0.39 16.39 24.01
C GLY A 294 0.49 15.05 23.27
N ARG A 295 1.15 14.98 22.14
CA ARG A 295 1.44 13.71 21.49
C ARG A 295 2.51 12.93 22.29
N GLU A 296 2.10 11.83 22.94
CA GLU A 296 2.96 11.04 23.83
C GLU A 296 4.04 10.23 23.09
N LEU A 297 3.80 9.83 21.82
CA LEU A 297 4.74 9.04 21.02
C LEU A 297 5.12 9.81 19.76
N ARG A 298 6.39 10.17 19.66
CA ARG A 298 6.98 10.83 18.50
C ARG A 298 8.09 9.94 17.94
N ASN A 299 7.90 9.44 16.72
CA ASN A 299 8.96 8.76 15.99
C ASN A 299 9.78 9.84 15.26
N GLU A 300 11.01 10.08 15.70
CA GLU A 300 11.88 11.14 15.16
C GLU A 300 12.28 10.88 13.69
N ASP A 301 12.44 9.61 13.29
CA ASP A 301 12.74 9.26 11.88
C ASP A 301 11.56 9.62 10.99
N THR A 302 10.35 9.26 11.40
CA THR A 302 9.12 9.66 10.70
C THR A 302 9.01 11.17 10.63
N PHE A 303 9.23 11.88 11.72
CA PHE A 303 9.14 13.33 11.75
C PHE A 303 10.17 14.00 10.83
N THR A 304 11.39 13.47 10.79
CA THR A 304 12.43 13.94 9.87
C THR A 304 12.03 13.71 8.41
N LYS A 305 11.46 12.56 8.08
CA LYS A 305 10.94 12.28 6.74
C LYS A 305 9.79 13.23 6.36
N LEU A 306 8.84 13.48 7.25
CA LEU A 306 7.75 14.44 7.00
C LEU A 306 8.30 15.84 6.63
N LYS A 307 9.32 16.32 7.34
CA LYS A 307 10.00 17.59 7.00
C LYS A 307 10.64 17.55 5.62
N SER A 308 11.29 16.45 5.26
CA SER A 308 11.93 16.30 3.96
C SER A 308 10.93 16.35 2.81
N TYR A 309 9.72 15.82 2.99
CA TYR A 309 8.65 15.88 1.99
C TYR A 309 8.02 17.27 1.85
N LEU A 310 8.04 18.06 2.91
CA LEU A 310 7.55 19.45 2.91
C LEU A 310 8.65 20.48 2.63
N ASP A 311 9.87 20.04 2.33
CA ASP A 311 10.92 20.92 1.86
C ASP A 311 10.52 21.54 0.52
N PRO A 312 10.52 22.88 0.37
CA PRO A 312 10.19 23.54 -0.88
C PRO A 312 11.02 23.08 -2.09
N ALA A 313 12.28 22.66 -1.87
CA ALA A 313 13.12 22.14 -2.95
C ALA A 313 12.61 20.77 -3.43
N PHE A 314 12.19 19.90 -2.51
CA PHE A 314 11.58 18.62 -2.86
C PHE A 314 10.26 18.79 -3.61
N LEU A 315 9.38 19.67 -3.13
CA LEU A 315 8.10 19.96 -3.78
C LEU A 315 8.27 20.55 -5.19
N ARG A 316 9.23 21.49 -5.38
CA ARG A 316 9.57 22.01 -6.71
C ARG A 316 10.13 20.91 -7.62
N ASN A 317 10.98 20.03 -7.10
CA ASN A 317 11.50 18.91 -7.88
C ASN A 317 10.38 17.98 -8.36
N LEU A 318 9.40 17.68 -7.51
CA LEU A 318 8.21 16.91 -7.93
C LEU A 318 7.44 17.61 -9.04
N LEU A 319 7.16 18.91 -8.85
CA LEU A 319 6.41 19.72 -9.81
C LEU A 319 7.11 19.77 -11.17
N ASP A 320 8.41 20.10 -11.19
CA ASP A 320 9.13 20.41 -12.42
C ASP A 320 9.59 19.17 -13.18
N ASN A 321 9.89 18.06 -12.48
CA ASN A 321 10.48 16.86 -13.09
C ASN A 321 9.51 15.69 -13.26
N TYR A 322 8.38 15.68 -12.54
CA TYR A 322 7.46 14.53 -12.56
C TYR A 322 6.02 14.92 -12.89
N VAL A 323 5.59 16.16 -12.61
CA VAL A 323 4.21 16.59 -12.90
C VAL A 323 4.12 17.30 -14.23
N ARG A 324 5.05 18.23 -14.51
CA ARG A 324 5.09 19.04 -15.74
C ARG A 324 5.77 18.36 -16.90
N LYS A 325 6.67 17.45 -16.64
CA LYS A 325 7.40 16.71 -17.68
C LYS A 325 6.79 15.33 -17.85
N ASP A 326 6.70 14.89 -19.09
CA ASP A 326 6.47 13.48 -19.38
C ASP A 326 7.79 12.71 -19.22
N PHE A 327 7.97 12.09 -18.08
CA PHE A 327 9.19 11.32 -17.73
C PHE A 327 9.18 9.90 -18.31
N LEU A 328 8.05 9.47 -18.92
CA LEU A 328 7.92 8.18 -19.59
C LEU A 328 8.18 8.29 -21.11
N ALA A 329 8.13 9.49 -21.68
CA ALA A 329 8.44 9.74 -23.09
C ALA A 329 9.90 9.45 -23.45
#